data_df9424c0016972c620f76569a50d68af
#
_entry.id   df9424c0016972c620f76569a50d68af
#
_cell.length_a   1.000
_cell.length_b   1.000
_cell.length_c   1.000
_cell.angle_alpha   90.00
_cell.angle_beta   90.00
_cell.angle_gamma   90.00
#
_symmetry.space_group_name_H-M   'P 1'
#
loop_
_entity.id
_entity.type
_entity.pdbx_description
1 polymer ?
#
loop_
_entity_poly.entity_id
_entity_poly.type
_entity_poly.pdbx_seq_one_letter_code
_entity_poly.pdbx_strand_id
1 'polypeptide(L)'
;MRQLIQRLVDLPFWLRALLFLAVCAGLLFTGLRAGPIPQVFAQEDKLHHFIGFFALAFSCRLAFLHIRLVWLAIGCVLAGLLIEYAQALLPLRTASFYDALANTAGVTLGLALAGCCSRHSIKD
;
A
#
# COMPACT_ATOMS: atom_id res chain seq x y z
N MET A 1 10.30 -17.01 -0.99
CA MET A 1 9.84 -15.64 -1.23
C MET A 1 10.12 -15.16 -2.65
N ARG A 2 11.38 -15.17 -3.12
CA ARG A 2 11.71 -14.75 -4.51
C ARG A 2 10.89 -15.46 -5.58
N GLN A 3 10.76 -16.79 -5.50
CA GLN A 3 9.97 -17.57 -6.45
C GLN A 3 8.48 -17.18 -6.47
N LEU A 4 7.92 -16.86 -5.31
CA LEU A 4 6.53 -16.40 -5.22
C LEU A 4 6.34 -15.05 -5.92
N ILE A 5 7.24 -14.10 -5.66
CA ILE A 5 7.18 -12.78 -6.30
C ILE A 5 7.39 -12.92 -7.81
N GLN A 6 8.30 -13.80 -8.24
CA GLN A 6 8.49 -14.10 -9.66
C GLN A 6 7.18 -14.58 -10.31
N ARG A 7 6.52 -15.55 -9.69
CA ARG A 7 5.22 -16.04 -10.18
C ARG A 7 4.16 -14.94 -10.27
N LEU A 8 4.16 -14.01 -9.32
CA LEU A 8 3.25 -12.86 -9.34
C LEU A 8 3.59 -11.88 -10.48
N VAL A 9 4.88 -11.66 -10.73
CA VAL A 9 5.35 -10.81 -11.85
C VAL A 9 4.99 -11.43 -13.20
N ASP A 10 5.05 -12.76 -13.31
CA ASP A 10 4.75 -13.50 -14.53
C ASP A 10 3.23 -13.58 -14.85
N LEU A 11 2.37 -13.16 -13.90
CA LEU A 11 0.94 -13.06 -14.17
C LEU A 11 0.65 -12.01 -15.26
N PRO A 12 -0.39 -12.21 -16.07
CA PRO A 12 -0.80 -11.22 -17.06
C PRO A 12 -1.16 -9.89 -16.37
N PHE A 13 -0.93 -8.78 -17.07
CA PHE A 13 -1.13 -7.43 -16.55
C PHE A 13 -2.50 -7.22 -15.90
N TRP A 14 -3.56 -7.73 -16.51
CA TRP A 14 -4.92 -7.54 -16.00
C TRP A 14 -5.14 -8.17 -14.61
N LEU A 15 -4.51 -9.33 -14.32
CA LEU A 15 -4.57 -9.93 -12.98
C LEU A 15 -3.82 -9.09 -11.94
N ARG A 16 -2.65 -8.59 -12.30
CA ARG A 16 -1.85 -7.71 -11.43
C ARG A 16 -2.56 -6.38 -11.18
N ALA A 17 -3.21 -5.85 -12.20
CA ALA A 17 -4.03 -4.65 -12.08
C ALA A 17 -5.28 -4.87 -11.21
N LEU A 18 -5.95 -6.01 -11.34
CA LEU A 18 -7.07 -6.37 -10.47
C LEU A 18 -6.65 -6.48 -9.00
N LEU A 19 -5.50 -7.10 -8.72
CA LEU A 19 -4.97 -7.17 -7.36
C LEU A 19 -4.74 -5.76 -6.80
N PHE A 20 -4.11 -4.88 -7.57
CA PHE A 20 -3.88 -3.49 -7.16
C PHE A 20 -5.20 -2.75 -6.90
N LEU A 21 -6.19 -2.88 -7.79
CA LEU A 21 -7.49 -2.25 -7.63
C LEU A 21 -8.25 -2.79 -6.41
N ALA A 22 -8.17 -4.09 -6.13
CA ALA A 22 -8.77 -4.69 -4.94
C ALA A 22 -8.16 -4.13 -3.64
N VAL A 23 -6.84 -3.96 -3.61
CA VAL A 23 -6.14 -3.33 -2.48
C VAL A 23 -6.56 -1.86 -2.33
N CYS A 24 -6.64 -1.10 -3.43
CA CYS A 24 -7.12 0.28 -3.40
C CYS A 24 -8.55 0.37 -2.85
N ALA A 25 -9.46 -0.48 -3.33
CA ALA A 25 -10.84 -0.53 -2.85
C ALA A 25 -10.92 -0.87 -1.36
N GLY A 26 -10.14 -1.85 -0.90
CA GLY A 26 -10.05 -2.21 0.52
C GLY A 26 -9.55 -1.06 1.39
N LEU A 27 -8.52 -0.34 0.95
CA LEU A 27 -8.00 0.84 1.66
C LEU A 27 -9.01 1.97 1.73
N LEU A 28 -9.70 2.27 0.64
CA LEU A 28 -10.74 3.30 0.62
C LEU A 28 -11.91 2.92 1.51
N PHE A 29 -12.35 1.66 1.44
CA PHE A 29 -13.44 1.16 2.29
C PHE A 29 -13.09 1.24 3.78
N THR A 30 -11.93 0.76 4.19
CA THR A 30 -11.50 0.76 5.60
C THR A 30 -11.09 2.14 6.07
N GLY A 31 -10.42 2.93 5.24
CA GLY A 31 -9.92 4.27 5.56
C GLY A 31 -11.01 5.32 5.66
N LEU A 32 -12.05 5.23 4.85
CA LEU A 32 -13.13 6.24 4.79
C LEU A 32 -14.42 5.81 5.50
N ARG A 33 -14.38 4.75 6.31
CA ARG A 33 -15.51 4.38 7.18
C ARG A 33 -15.84 5.50 8.15
N ALA A 34 -17.13 5.66 8.45
CA ALA A 34 -17.61 6.68 9.38
C ALA A 34 -17.03 6.53 10.78
N GLY A 35 -16.77 5.30 11.24
CA GLY A 35 -16.17 5.02 12.54
C GLY A 35 -14.88 4.20 12.42
N PRO A 36 -13.98 4.27 13.42
CA PRO A 36 -12.78 3.47 13.46
C PRO A 36 -13.10 1.97 13.61
N ILE A 37 -12.18 1.12 13.13
CA ILE A 37 -12.25 -0.32 13.40
C ILE A 37 -11.99 -0.53 14.90
N PRO A 38 -12.82 -1.32 15.61
CA PRO A 38 -12.56 -1.63 17.01
C PRO A 38 -11.18 -2.24 17.21
N GLN A 39 -10.42 -1.73 18.18
CA GLN A 39 -9.06 -2.19 18.45
C GLN A 39 -9.05 -3.25 19.55
N VAL A 40 -8.26 -4.29 19.37
CA VAL A 40 -8.03 -5.35 20.35
C VAL A 40 -6.84 -4.99 21.27
N PHE A 41 -5.86 -4.26 20.74
CA PHE A 41 -4.68 -3.82 21.49
C PHE A 41 -4.27 -2.39 21.10
N ALA A 42 -3.50 -1.75 21.97
CA ALA A 42 -2.95 -0.42 21.70
C ALA A 42 -2.09 -0.42 20.41
N GLN A 43 -2.21 0.61 19.60
CA GLN A 43 -1.45 0.79 18.34
C GLN A 43 -1.87 -0.15 17.18
N GLU A 44 -2.96 -0.88 17.31
CA GLU A 44 -3.48 -1.75 16.23
C GLU A 44 -3.83 -0.95 14.97
N ASP A 45 -4.31 0.27 15.12
CA ASP A 45 -4.58 1.19 14.01
C ASP A 45 -3.33 1.44 13.16
N LYS A 46 -2.18 1.68 13.80
CA LYS A 46 -0.91 1.90 13.11
C LYS A 46 -0.41 0.66 12.36
N LEU A 47 -0.66 -0.52 12.94
CA LEU A 47 -0.39 -1.78 12.25
C LEU A 47 -1.27 -1.93 11.00
N HIS A 48 -2.55 -1.56 11.08
CA HIS A 48 -3.45 -1.58 9.91
C HIS A 48 -2.98 -0.60 8.82
N HIS A 49 -2.56 0.60 9.18
CA HIS A 49 -1.97 1.57 8.26
C HIS A 49 -0.71 1.01 7.59
N PHE A 50 0.21 0.45 8.35
CA PHE A 50 1.43 -0.16 7.83
C PHE A 50 1.13 -1.29 6.85
N ILE A 51 0.29 -2.26 7.24
CA ILE A 51 -0.06 -3.42 6.39
C ILE A 51 -0.79 -2.98 5.13
N GLY A 52 -1.74 -2.07 5.26
CA GLY A 52 -2.52 -1.55 4.13
C GLY A 52 -1.63 -0.87 3.09
N PHE A 53 -0.73 0.00 3.53
CA PHE A 53 0.19 0.71 2.63
C PHE A 53 1.34 -0.15 2.12
N PHE A 54 1.76 -1.15 2.88
CA PHE A 54 2.63 -2.20 2.36
C PHE A 54 1.98 -2.93 1.19
N ALA A 55 0.74 -3.39 1.35
CA ALA A 55 -0.02 -4.08 0.30
C ALA A 55 -0.25 -3.18 -0.91
N LEU A 56 -0.56 -1.89 -0.69
CA LEU A 56 -0.73 -0.91 -1.76
C LEU A 56 0.55 -0.77 -2.59
N ALA A 57 1.67 -0.50 -1.94
CA ALA A 57 2.94 -0.29 -2.62
C ALA A 57 3.45 -1.55 -3.32
N PHE A 58 3.32 -2.70 -2.67
CA PHE A 58 3.70 -3.99 -3.22
C PHE A 58 2.87 -4.32 -4.48
N SER A 59 1.55 -4.25 -4.41
CA SER A 59 0.66 -4.51 -5.55
C SER A 59 0.81 -3.46 -6.66
N CYS A 60 1.04 -2.19 -6.30
CA CYS A 60 1.33 -1.12 -7.24
C CYS A 60 2.59 -1.43 -8.06
N ARG A 61 3.67 -1.89 -7.41
CA ARG A 61 4.90 -2.29 -8.12
C ARG A 61 4.66 -3.50 -9.02
N LEU A 62 3.88 -4.48 -8.59
CA LEU A 62 3.53 -5.63 -9.44
C LEU A 62 2.72 -5.22 -10.67
N ALA A 63 1.80 -4.27 -10.52
CA ALA A 63 0.99 -3.78 -11.63
C ALA A 63 1.82 -2.95 -12.63
N PHE A 64 2.71 -2.08 -12.13
CA PHE A 64 3.44 -1.09 -12.93
C PHE A 64 4.95 -1.35 -12.94
N LEU A 65 5.36 -2.46 -13.52
CA LEU A 65 6.76 -2.92 -13.53
C LEU A 65 7.74 -1.94 -14.22
N HIS A 66 7.26 -1.19 -15.20
CA HIS A 66 8.11 -0.28 -16.00
C HIS A 66 8.23 1.13 -15.39
N ILE A 67 7.40 1.46 -14.38
CA ILE A 67 7.46 2.75 -13.72
C ILE A 67 8.60 2.74 -12.69
N ARG A 68 9.37 3.82 -12.64
CA ARG A 68 10.47 3.98 -11.67
C ARG A 68 9.91 3.97 -10.24
N LEU A 69 10.62 3.30 -9.34
CA LEU A 69 10.21 3.15 -7.93
C LEU A 69 9.94 4.50 -7.24
N VAL A 70 10.69 5.54 -7.60
CA VAL A 70 10.51 6.89 -7.01
C VAL A 70 9.11 7.45 -7.29
N TRP A 71 8.59 7.26 -8.51
CA TRP A 71 7.25 7.74 -8.85
C TRP A 71 6.14 6.92 -8.18
N LEU A 72 6.35 5.61 -8.04
CA LEU A 72 5.43 4.75 -7.28
C LEU A 72 5.43 5.14 -5.80
N ALA A 73 6.61 5.42 -5.23
CA ALA A 73 6.74 5.89 -3.84
C ALA A 73 5.99 7.20 -3.62
N ILE A 74 6.22 8.20 -4.49
CA ILE A 74 5.54 9.49 -4.42
C ILE A 74 4.01 9.30 -4.49
N GLY A 75 3.53 8.52 -5.45
CA GLY A 75 2.10 8.24 -5.62
C GLY A 75 1.47 7.58 -4.39
N CYS A 76 2.12 6.56 -3.83
CA CYS A 76 1.63 5.87 -2.65
C CYS A 76 1.65 6.75 -1.39
N VAL A 77 2.71 7.55 -1.19
CA VAL A 77 2.78 8.48 -0.05
C VAL A 77 1.73 9.58 -0.18
N LEU A 78 1.53 10.13 -1.37
CA LEU A 78 0.46 11.12 -1.61
C LEU A 78 -0.93 10.52 -1.36
N ALA A 79 -1.18 9.28 -1.77
CA ALA A 79 -2.42 8.57 -1.46
C ALA A 79 -2.63 8.45 0.05
N GLY A 80 -1.57 8.15 0.80
CA GLY A 80 -1.60 8.09 2.26
C GLY A 80 -1.94 9.43 2.90
N LEU A 81 -1.32 10.51 2.45
CA LEU A 81 -1.61 11.86 2.94
C LEU A 81 -3.04 12.30 2.61
N LEU A 82 -3.56 11.94 1.44
CA LEU A 82 -4.95 12.22 1.07
C LEU A 82 -5.94 11.45 1.93
N ILE A 83 -5.67 10.20 2.25
CA ILE A 83 -6.52 9.40 3.16
C ILE A 83 -6.49 10.01 4.57
N GLU A 84 -5.32 10.38 5.09
CA GLU A 84 -5.21 11.06 6.38
C GLU A 84 -6.00 12.38 6.41
N TYR A 85 -5.87 13.18 5.35
CA TYR A 85 -6.64 14.41 5.22
C TYR A 85 -8.15 14.14 5.20
N ALA A 86 -8.61 13.17 4.43
CA ALA A 86 -10.01 12.77 4.37
C ALA A 86 -10.52 12.26 5.73
N GLN A 87 -9.71 11.48 6.45
CA GLN A 87 -10.04 11.01 7.80
C GLN A 87 -10.18 12.16 8.80
N ALA A 88 -9.35 13.20 8.68
CA ALA A 88 -9.44 14.40 9.51
C ALA A 88 -10.78 15.15 9.36
N LEU A 89 -11.45 14.98 8.22
CA LEU A 89 -12.77 15.57 7.97
C LEU A 89 -13.94 14.73 8.50
N LEU A 90 -13.69 13.49 8.93
CA LEU A 90 -14.72 12.59 9.46
C LEU A 90 -14.92 12.83 10.97
N PRO A 91 -16.20 12.90 11.46
CA PRO A 91 -16.49 13.29 12.85
C PRO A 91 -15.92 12.34 13.92
N LEU A 92 -15.81 11.05 13.60
CA LEU A 92 -15.38 10.00 14.53
C LEU A 92 -13.94 9.51 14.25
N ARG A 93 -13.20 10.21 13.41
CA ARG A 93 -11.83 9.86 13.04
C ARG A 93 -10.86 10.96 13.43
N THR A 94 -9.66 10.56 13.79
CA THR A 94 -8.56 11.47 14.08
C THR A 94 -7.40 11.16 13.14
N ALA A 95 -6.89 12.18 12.47
CA ALA A 95 -5.64 12.06 11.73
C ALA A 95 -4.46 12.11 12.68
N SER A 96 -3.43 11.30 12.44
CA SER A 96 -2.25 11.21 13.28
C SER A 96 -0.99 11.27 12.43
N PHE A 97 0.01 12.04 12.88
CA PHE A 97 1.34 12.02 12.28
C PHE A 97 1.99 10.63 12.32
N TYR A 98 1.75 9.88 13.38
CA TYR A 98 2.25 8.50 13.50
C TYR A 98 1.60 7.54 12.51
N ASP A 99 0.35 7.78 12.12
CA ASP A 99 -0.33 7.02 11.07
C ASP A 99 0.32 7.29 9.70
N ALA A 100 0.66 8.56 9.43
CA ALA A 100 1.41 8.92 8.23
C ALA A 100 2.81 8.30 8.20
N LEU A 101 3.49 8.19 9.34
CA LEU A 101 4.77 7.48 9.44
C LEU A 101 4.60 5.97 9.18
N ALA A 102 3.56 5.35 9.73
CA ALA A 102 3.25 3.94 9.50
C ALA A 102 2.94 3.67 8.02
N ASN A 103 2.18 4.55 7.36
CA ASN A 103 1.91 4.49 5.93
C ASN A 103 3.22 4.53 5.12
N THR A 104 4.09 5.50 5.41
CA THR A 104 5.37 5.68 4.72
C THR A 104 6.31 4.48 4.94
N ALA A 105 6.36 3.93 6.14
CA ALA A 105 7.13 2.72 6.43
C ALA A 105 6.61 1.52 5.64
N GLY A 106 5.29 1.36 5.55
CA GLY A 106 4.65 0.30 4.75
C GLY A 106 4.99 0.45 3.26
N VAL A 107 4.88 1.65 2.71
CA VAL A 107 5.25 1.94 1.31
C VAL A 107 6.70 1.59 1.04
N THR A 108 7.61 2.04 1.90
CA THR A 108 9.05 1.79 1.74
C THR A 108 9.36 0.30 1.71
N LEU A 109 8.84 -0.45 2.67
CA LEU A 109 9.07 -1.90 2.74
C LEU A 109 8.42 -2.64 1.57
N GLY A 110 7.19 -2.28 1.19
CA GLY A 110 6.48 -2.89 0.07
C GLY A 110 7.20 -2.71 -1.27
N LEU A 111 7.66 -1.49 -1.55
CA LEU A 111 8.44 -1.20 -2.77
C LEU A 111 9.82 -1.85 -2.74
N ALA A 112 10.50 -1.86 -1.60
CA ALA A 112 11.81 -2.48 -1.47
C ALA A 112 11.73 -3.98 -1.75
N LEU A 113 10.77 -4.67 -1.15
CA LEU A 113 10.59 -6.11 -1.32
C LEU A 113 10.21 -6.47 -2.76
N ALA A 114 9.22 -5.79 -3.33
CA ALA A 114 8.79 -6.02 -4.71
C ALA A 114 9.89 -5.60 -5.72
N GLY A 115 10.60 -4.51 -5.46
CA GLY A 115 11.65 -3.98 -6.32
C GLY A 115 12.90 -4.87 -6.38
N CYS A 116 13.33 -5.41 -5.25
CA CYS A 116 14.49 -6.32 -5.21
C CYS A 116 14.27 -7.58 -6.05
N CYS A 117 13.03 -8.09 -6.05
CA CYS A 117 12.72 -9.34 -6.74
C CYS A 117 12.38 -9.14 -8.21
N SER A 118 11.83 -7.97 -8.59
CA SER A 118 11.45 -7.68 -9.98
C SER A 118 12.61 -7.24 -10.88
N ARG A 119 13.71 -6.74 -10.31
CA ARG A 119 14.90 -6.30 -11.08
C ARG A 119 15.59 -7.43 -11.83
N HIS A 120 15.45 -8.67 -11.37
CA HIS A 120 16.09 -9.84 -12.00
C HIS A 120 15.30 -10.34 -13.21
N SER A 121 14.00 -10.11 -13.27
CA SER A 121 13.13 -10.56 -14.36
C SER A 121 13.21 -9.67 -15.61
N ILE A 122 13.66 -8.42 -15.48
CA ILE A 122 13.73 -7.46 -16.60
C ILE A 122 15.06 -7.57 -17.36
N LYS A 123 16.03 -8.35 -16.84
CA LYS A 123 17.36 -8.52 -17.47
C LYS A 123 17.49 -9.79 -18.33
N ASP A 124 16.51 -10.66 -18.28
CA ASP A 124 16.41 -11.87 -19.09
C ASP A 124 15.37 -11.68 -20.19
#